data_b5ccc13895610fbd44dac4cc704157cf
#
_entry.id   b5ccc13895610fbd44dac4cc704157cf
#
_cell.length_a   1.000
_cell.length_b   1.000
_cell.length_c   1.000
_cell.angle_alpha   90.00
_cell.angle_beta   90.00
_cell.angle_gamma   90.00
#
_symmetry.space_group_name_H-M   'P 1'
#
loop_
_entity.id
_entity.type
_entity.pdbx_description
1 polymer ?
#
loop_
_entity_poly.entity_id
_entity_poly.type
_entity_poly.pdbx_seq_one_letter_code
_entity_poly.pdbx_strand_id
1 'polypeptide(L)' 'MPVSADLDKILDKSYENKTLAEVLAAPVSALAGVTDADGELLQKAFNIKTVADLGRNKYFAAAQALVQLGG' A
#
# COMPACT_ATOMS: atom_id res chain seq x y z
N MET A 1 -12.75 0.29 16.68
CA MET A 1 -12.18 -0.37 15.53
C MET A 1 -10.69 -0.57 15.71
N PRO A 2 -10.18 -1.80 15.92
CA PRO A 2 -8.77 -2.03 16.23
C PRO A 2 -7.88 -2.05 15.00
N VAL A 3 -8.11 -1.15 14.08
CA VAL A 3 -7.34 -1.10 12.84
C VAL A 3 -5.92 -0.65 13.06
N SER A 4 -5.71 0.17 14.10
CA SER A 4 -4.38 0.72 14.38
C SER A 4 -3.33 -0.35 14.67
N ALA A 5 -3.71 -1.45 15.30
CA ALA A 5 -2.78 -2.53 15.62
C ALA A 5 -2.25 -3.22 14.35
N ASP A 6 -3.11 -3.34 13.35
CA ASP A 6 -2.72 -3.95 12.07
C ASP A 6 -1.93 -2.97 11.23
N LEU A 7 -2.24 -1.67 11.31
CA LEU A 7 -1.54 -0.63 10.57
C LEU A 7 -0.06 -0.55 10.97
N ASP A 8 0.25 -0.73 12.25
CA ASP A 8 1.63 -0.69 12.73
C ASP A 8 2.50 -1.77 12.09
N LYS A 9 1.90 -2.87 11.65
CA LYS A 9 2.61 -3.98 11.02
C LYS A 9 2.82 -3.78 9.53
N ILE A 10 1.97 -2.99 8.90
CA ILE A 10 2.00 -2.81 7.44
C ILE A 10 2.57 -1.47 7.00
N LEU A 11 2.87 -0.58 7.95
CA LEU A 11 3.43 0.73 7.65
C LEU A 11 4.87 0.84 8.11
N ASP A 12 5.67 1.59 7.34
CA ASP A 12 6.99 2.00 7.78
C ASP A 12 6.83 2.87 9.03
N LYS A 13 7.80 2.80 9.95
CA LYS A 13 7.73 3.51 11.23
C LYS A 13 7.48 5.02 11.07
N SER A 14 8.03 5.63 10.03
CA SER A 14 7.85 7.05 9.79
C SER A 14 6.39 7.44 9.50
N TYR A 15 5.54 6.45 9.20
CA TYR A 15 4.14 6.69 8.87
C TYR A 15 3.15 6.17 9.92
N GLU A 16 3.63 5.58 11.01
CA GLU A 16 2.75 4.98 12.03
C GLU A 16 1.84 6.01 12.70
N ASN A 17 2.31 7.27 12.83
CA ASN A 17 1.56 8.33 13.49
C ASN A 17 0.83 9.26 12.51
N LYS A 18 0.76 8.90 11.25
CA LYS A 18 0.07 9.69 10.24
C LYS A 18 -1.41 9.34 10.18
N THR A 19 -2.22 10.29 9.72
CA THR A 19 -3.63 10.02 9.47
C THR A 19 -3.77 9.07 8.29
N LEU A 20 -4.92 8.41 8.17
CA LEU A 20 -5.19 7.54 7.04
C LEU A 20 -5.11 8.30 5.71
N ALA A 21 -5.62 9.53 5.66
CA ALA A 21 -5.54 10.36 4.46
C ALA A 21 -4.09 10.64 4.07
N GLU A 22 -3.23 10.94 5.06
CA GLU A 22 -1.82 11.18 4.80
C GLU A 22 -1.12 9.93 4.28
N VAL A 23 -1.43 8.77 4.84
CA VAL A 23 -0.87 7.50 4.40
C VAL A 23 -1.31 7.18 2.97
N LEU A 24 -2.56 7.40 2.63
CA LEU A 24 -3.07 7.14 1.28
C LEU A 24 -2.39 8.03 0.23
N ALA A 25 -2.03 9.26 0.62
CA ALA A 25 -1.34 10.19 -0.28
C ALA A 25 0.18 9.98 -0.29
N ALA A 26 0.72 9.14 0.58
CA ALA A 26 2.15 8.88 0.69
C ALA A 26 2.64 7.97 -0.45
N PRO A 27 3.97 7.98 -0.74
CA PRO A 27 4.53 7.04 -1.71
C PRO A 27 4.30 5.60 -1.30
N VAL A 28 4.32 4.69 -2.26
CA VAL A 28 4.11 3.25 -2.00
C VAL A 28 5.11 2.72 -0.98
N SER A 29 6.31 3.28 -0.93
CA SER A 29 7.34 2.90 0.05
C SER A 29 6.96 3.16 1.50
N ALA A 30 5.83 3.86 1.75
CA ALA A 30 5.29 3.98 3.09
C ALA A 30 4.83 2.62 3.66
N LEU A 31 4.56 1.67 2.78
CA LEU A 31 4.21 0.32 3.22
C LEU A 31 5.47 -0.42 3.66
N ALA A 32 5.37 -1.11 4.79
CA ALA A 32 6.50 -1.88 5.31
C ALA A 32 6.90 -2.97 4.29
N GLY A 33 8.19 -3.05 3.99
CA GLY A 33 8.69 -4.03 3.02
C GLY A 33 8.77 -3.55 1.59
N VAL A 34 8.23 -2.36 1.30
CA VAL A 34 8.33 -1.76 -0.05
C VAL A 34 9.43 -0.71 -0.04
N THR A 35 10.48 -0.93 -0.81
CA THR A 35 11.61 0.00 -0.91
C THR A 35 11.31 1.11 -1.92
N ASP A 36 12.12 2.16 -1.91
CA ASP A 36 11.99 3.22 -2.91
C ASP A 36 12.20 2.68 -4.32
N ALA A 37 13.11 1.73 -4.49
CA ALA A 37 13.34 1.09 -5.79
C ALA A 37 12.10 0.33 -6.26
N ASP A 38 11.43 -0.39 -5.36
CA ASP A 38 10.18 -1.08 -5.67
C ASP A 38 9.10 -0.09 -6.08
N GLY A 39 9.03 1.04 -5.39
CA GLY A 39 8.08 2.10 -5.73
C GLY A 39 8.32 2.67 -7.12
N GLU A 40 9.58 2.86 -7.52
CA GLU A 40 9.91 3.32 -8.86
C GLU A 40 9.48 2.32 -9.93
N LEU A 41 9.66 1.03 -9.67
CA LEU A 41 9.26 -0.01 -10.60
C LEU A 41 7.74 -0.05 -10.78
N LEU A 42 6.99 0.12 -9.69
CA LEU A 42 5.53 0.19 -9.77
C LEU A 42 5.06 1.40 -10.54
N GLN A 43 5.73 2.54 -10.38
CA GLN A 43 5.40 3.74 -11.14
C GLN A 43 5.66 3.53 -12.62
N LYS A 44 6.78 2.93 -13.00
CA LYS A 44 7.12 2.69 -14.40
C LYS A 44 6.20 1.66 -15.06
N ALA A 45 5.86 0.59 -14.33
CA ALA A 45 5.10 -0.51 -14.88
C ALA A 45 3.59 -0.22 -14.92
N PHE A 46 3.05 0.41 -13.87
CA PHE A 46 1.60 0.56 -13.69
C PHE A 46 1.15 1.98 -13.39
N ASN A 47 2.07 2.94 -13.43
CA ASN A 47 1.79 4.33 -13.07
C ASN A 47 1.24 4.48 -11.65
N ILE A 48 1.73 3.65 -10.74
CA ILE A 48 1.35 3.66 -9.34
C ILE A 48 2.37 4.49 -8.57
N LYS A 49 1.93 5.60 -7.98
CA LYS A 49 2.81 6.54 -7.26
C LYS A 49 2.54 6.53 -5.75
N THR A 50 1.28 6.38 -5.36
CA THR A 50 0.87 6.49 -3.95
C THR A 50 0.26 5.19 -3.47
N VAL A 51 0.10 5.08 -2.15
CA VAL A 51 -0.60 3.95 -1.53
C VAL A 51 -2.02 3.84 -2.08
N ALA A 52 -2.71 4.98 -2.24
CA ALA A 52 -4.06 4.99 -2.81
C ALA A 52 -4.07 4.46 -4.25
N ASP A 53 -3.08 4.85 -5.06
CA ASP A 53 -2.98 4.36 -6.44
C ASP A 53 -2.84 2.85 -6.48
N LEU A 54 -2.00 2.29 -5.59
CA LEU A 54 -1.82 0.85 -5.50
C LEU A 54 -3.12 0.15 -5.11
N GLY A 55 -3.80 0.68 -4.09
CA GLY A 55 -5.04 0.08 -3.60
C GLY A 55 -6.19 0.17 -4.59
N ARG A 56 -6.18 1.17 -5.47
CA ARG A 56 -7.20 1.35 -6.50
C ARG A 56 -6.88 0.66 -7.81
N ASN A 57 -5.67 0.12 -7.94
CA ASN A 57 -5.27 -0.56 -9.18
C ASN A 57 -6.11 -1.82 -9.38
N LYS A 58 -6.77 -1.92 -10.51
CA LYS A 58 -7.71 -3.00 -10.80
C LYS A 58 -7.07 -4.39 -10.83
N TYR A 59 -5.82 -4.47 -11.22
CA TYR A 59 -5.13 -5.77 -11.31
C TYR A 59 -4.78 -6.31 -9.93
N PHE A 60 -4.28 -5.45 -9.05
CA PHE A 60 -3.97 -5.84 -7.67
C PHE A 60 -5.24 -6.14 -6.89
N ALA A 61 -6.29 -5.34 -7.08
CA ALA A 61 -7.57 -5.58 -6.44
C ALA A 61 -8.18 -6.91 -6.91
N ALA A 62 -8.11 -7.20 -8.19
CA ALA A 62 -8.62 -8.47 -8.73
C ALA A 62 -7.84 -9.65 -8.19
N ALA A 63 -6.53 -9.55 -8.15
CA ALA A 63 -5.69 -10.63 -7.62
C ALA A 63 -5.99 -10.90 -6.15
N GLN A 64 -6.16 -9.85 -5.35
CA GLN A 64 -6.51 -9.99 -3.94
C GLN A 64 -7.86 -10.68 -3.76
N ALA A 65 -8.86 -10.28 -4.56
CA ALA A 65 -10.17 -10.90 -4.52
C ALA A 65 -10.11 -12.40 -4.86
N LEU A 66 -9.30 -12.75 -5.85
CA LEU A 66 -9.13 -14.15 -6.25
C LEU A 66 -8.47 -14.99 -5.14
N VAL A 67 -7.48 -14.42 -4.46
CA VAL A 67 -6.84 -15.09 -3.33
C VAL A 67 -7.84 -15.32 -2.20
N GLN A 68 -8.70 -14.35 -1.90
CA GLN A 68 -9.71 -14.48 -0.87
C GLN A 68 -10.73 -15.58 -1.21
N LEU A 69 -11.05 -15.74 -2.49
CA LEU A 69 -12.00 -16.75 -2.94
C LEU A 69 -11.38 -18.16 -2.97
N GLY A 70 -10.15 -18.27 -3.38
CA GLY A 70 -9.51 -19.56 -3.62
C GLY A 70 -8.54 -20.01 -2.54
N GLY A 71 -8.17 -19.10 -1.69
CA GLY A 71 -7.12 -19.38 -0.75
C GLY A 71 -7.44 -19.33 0.68
#